data_b04973ed664eda58041199f68eb43931
#
_entry.id   b04973ed664eda58041199f68eb43931
#
_cell.length_a   1.000
_cell.length_b   1.000
_cell.length_c   1.000
_cell.angle_alpha   90.00
_cell.angle_beta   90.00
_cell.angle_gamma   90.00
#
_symmetry.space_group_name_H-M   'P 1'
#
loop_
_entity.id
_entity.type
_entity.pdbx_description
1 polymer ?
#
loop_
_entity_poly.entity_id
_entity_poly.type
_entity_poly.pdbx_seq_one_letter_code
_entity_poly.pdbx_strand_id
1 'polypeptide(L)'
;YERFLGIQTTKANNITTGRIYKSVIDKERRGDFLGKTIQVIPHITDEIKRNVKLLGNKYKFDFVITEIGGTVGDIESLPYLESIRQLKWELGQNALCVHLTYVPFLAAAGELKTKPTQHSVKELQSLGVQPDVLVLRTEHNLSMSLRKKVALFCNVAEEAVVQSIDASTIYEVPLLMQEQGLDETILKKMGLPTGEKPNLEPWKEFLKRRSQSTDEVKIALVGKSV
;
A
#
# COMPACT_ATOMS: atom_id res chain seq x y z
N TYR A 1 -5.72 -0.69 -11.01
CA TYR A 1 -4.34 -0.22 -11.23
C TYR A 1 -4.13 0.26 -12.66
N GLU A 2 -4.50 -0.52 -13.67
CA GLU A 2 -4.25 -0.21 -15.09
C GLU A 2 -4.76 1.16 -15.53
N ARG A 3 -5.95 1.57 -15.07
CA ARG A 3 -6.54 2.89 -15.39
C ARG A 3 -5.71 4.06 -14.87
N PHE A 4 -5.08 3.90 -13.69
CA PHE A 4 -4.29 4.97 -13.07
C PHE A 4 -2.88 5.07 -13.64
N LEU A 5 -2.33 3.93 -14.05
CA LEU A 5 -0.94 3.85 -14.53
C LEU A 5 -0.83 3.88 -16.06
N GLY A 6 -1.93 3.67 -16.78
CA GLY A 6 -1.93 3.59 -18.25
C GLY A 6 -1.13 2.41 -18.80
N ILE A 7 -0.94 1.36 -18.00
CA ILE A 7 -0.17 0.15 -18.37
C ILE A 7 -1.04 -1.09 -18.26
N GLN A 8 -0.70 -2.12 -19.02
CA GLN A 8 -1.31 -3.43 -18.86
C GLN A 8 -0.59 -4.22 -17.78
N THR A 9 -1.34 -4.86 -16.89
CA THR A 9 -0.79 -5.76 -15.89
C THR A 9 -0.65 -7.18 -16.45
N THR A 10 0.22 -7.95 -15.83
CA THR A 10 0.50 -9.33 -16.18
C THR A 10 0.29 -10.24 -14.98
N LYS A 11 0.37 -11.56 -15.17
CA LYS A 11 0.34 -12.53 -14.04
C LYS A 11 1.42 -12.28 -12.98
N ALA A 12 2.48 -11.54 -13.30
CA ALA A 12 3.53 -11.18 -12.35
C ALA A 12 3.11 -10.06 -11.39
N ASN A 13 2.08 -9.28 -11.74
CA ASN A 13 1.59 -8.19 -10.91
C ASN A 13 0.64 -8.67 -9.79
N ASN A 14 0.19 -9.92 -9.82
CA ASN A 14 -0.69 -10.49 -8.80
C ASN A 14 -0.09 -11.79 -8.26
N ILE A 15 0.18 -11.81 -6.95
CA ILE A 15 0.81 -12.93 -6.27
C ILE A 15 -0.10 -13.36 -5.13
N THR A 16 -0.70 -14.53 -5.27
CA THR A 16 -1.55 -15.11 -4.23
C THR A 16 -0.75 -16.01 -3.30
N THR A 17 -1.21 -16.16 -2.06
CA THR A 17 -0.64 -17.09 -1.07
C THR A 17 -0.53 -18.50 -1.62
N GLY A 18 -1.58 -19.00 -2.31
CA GLY A 18 -1.56 -20.32 -2.94
C GLY A 18 -0.45 -20.49 -3.98
N ARG A 19 -0.13 -19.44 -4.77
CA ARG A 19 0.98 -19.50 -5.72
C ARG A 19 2.33 -19.58 -5.02
N ILE A 20 2.52 -18.83 -3.94
CA ILE A 20 3.74 -18.86 -3.15
C ILE A 20 3.97 -20.26 -2.57
N TYR A 21 2.99 -20.78 -1.84
CA TYR A 21 3.11 -22.11 -1.22
C TYR A 21 3.28 -23.21 -2.27
N LYS A 22 2.49 -23.19 -3.35
CA LYS A 22 2.65 -24.13 -4.45
C LYS A 22 4.06 -24.10 -5.04
N SER A 23 4.63 -22.93 -5.27
CA SER A 23 5.99 -22.78 -5.80
C SER A 23 7.03 -23.46 -4.89
N VAL A 24 6.90 -23.26 -3.57
CA VAL A 24 7.84 -23.86 -2.61
C VAL A 24 7.65 -25.37 -2.51
N ILE A 25 6.40 -25.86 -2.48
CA ILE A 25 6.10 -27.31 -2.46
C ILE A 25 6.62 -27.98 -3.73
N ASP A 26 6.42 -27.38 -4.90
CA ASP A 26 6.91 -27.92 -6.16
C ASP A 26 8.45 -28.00 -6.19
N LYS A 27 9.15 -27.01 -5.64
CA LYS A 27 10.61 -27.01 -5.48
C LYS A 27 11.08 -28.12 -4.53
N GLU A 28 10.40 -28.28 -3.40
CA GLU A 28 10.70 -29.35 -2.43
C GLU A 28 10.58 -30.73 -3.07
N ARG A 29 9.48 -30.98 -3.79
CA ARG A 29 9.23 -32.26 -4.46
C ARG A 29 10.24 -32.56 -5.57
N ARG A 30 10.79 -31.55 -6.23
CA ARG A 30 11.86 -31.70 -7.21
C ARG A 30 13.24 -31.93 -6.60
N GLY A 31 13.37 -31.78 -5.28
CA GLY A 31 14.65 -31.90 -4.58
C GLY A 31 15.51 -30.64 -4.60
N ASP A 32 14.95 -29.49 -4.99
CA ASP A 32 15.71 -28.20 -5.12
C ASP A 32 16.34 -27.78 -3.77
N PHE A 33 15.81 -28.27 -2.65
CA PHE A 33 16.32 -27.95 -1.31
C PHE A 33 17.27 -29.02 -0.72
N LEU A 34 17.65 -30.03 -1.50
CA LEU A 34 18.64 -31.04 -1.11
C LEU A 34 18.35 -31.73 0.23
N GLY A 35 17.08 -32.04 0.51
CA GLY A 35 16.65 -32.72 1.73
C GLY A 35 16.58 -31.85 2.99
N LYS A 36 16.75 -30.51 2.86
CA LYS A 36 16.57 -29.59 3.99
C LYS A 36 15.11 -29.52 4.40
N THR A 37 14.87 -29.36 5.70
CA THR A 37 13.53 -29.09 6.24
C THR A 37 13.02 -27.74 5.73
N ILE A 38 11.84 -27.74 5.11
CA ILE A 38 11.21 -26.51 4.62
C ILE A 38 10.48 -25.82 5.75
N GLN A 39 10.68 -24.51 5.85
CA GLN A 39 10.11 -23.64 6.88
C GLN A 39 9.52 -22.39 6.24
N VAL A 40 8.62 -21.69 6.96
CA VAL A 40 8.12 -20.40 6.52
C VAL A 40 9.27 -19.42 6.33
N ILE A 41 10.17 -19.34 7.31
CA ILE A 41 11.42 -18.60 7.24
C ILE A 41 12.56 -19.61 7.09
N PRO A 42 13.38 -19.57 6.04
CA PRO A 42 13.40 -18.54 4.98
C PRO A 42 12.62 -18.88 3.70
N HIS A 43 12.13 -20.11 3.50
CA HIS A 43 11.74 -20.62 2.19
C HIS A 43 10.51 -19.91 1.60
N ILE A 44 9.46 -19.69 2.41
CA ILE A 44 8.26 -18.94 1.99
C ILE A 44 8.57 -17.45 1.88
N THR A 45 9.27 -16.89 2.86
CA THR A 45 9.63 -15.46 2.86
C THR A 45 10.55 -15.10 1.69
N ASP A 46 11.51 -15.95 1.34
CA ASP A 46 12.39 -15.74 0.19
C ASP A 46 11.60 -15.80 -1.13
N GLU A 47 10.63 -16.72 -1.25
CA GLU A 47 9.77 -16.79 -2.43
C GLU A 47 8.90 -15.53 -2.56
N ILE A 48 8.37 -15.00 -1.45
CA ILE A 48 7.62 -13.74 -1.43
C ILE A 48 8.53 -12.58 -1.88
N LYS A 49 9.70 -12.43 -1.24
CA LYS A 49 10.67 -11.37 -1.57
C LYS A 49 11.12 -11.42 -3.03
N ARG A 50 11.36 -12.62 -3.55
CA ARG A 50 11.69 -12.84 -4.96
C ARG A 50 10.61 -12.30 -5.88
N ASN A 51 9.34 -12.58 -5.58
CA ASN A 51 8.21 -12.12 -6.37
C ASN A 51 8.03 -10.61 -6.27
N VAL A 52 8.17 -10.00 -5.09
CA VAL A 52 8.10 -8.54 -4.90
C VAL A 52 9.16 -7.83 -5.77
N LYS A 53 10.39 -8.35 -5.79
CA LYS A 53 11.49 -7.78 -6.57
C LYS A 53 11.40 -8.08 -8.08
N LEU A 54 10.55 -9.02 -8.49
CA LEU A 54 10.53 -9.55 -9.87
C LEU A 54 10.26 -8.47 -10.92
N LEU A 55 9.28 -7.60 -10.69
CA LEU A 55 8.90 -6.56 -11.66
C LEU A 55 10.02 -5.53 -11.86
N GLY A 56 10.61 -5.05 -10.78
CA GLY A 56 11.74 -4.11 -10.83
C GLY A 56 12.95 -4.71 -11.55
N ASN A 57 13.28 -5.95 -11.25
CA ASN A 57 14.42 -6.65 -11.89
C ASN A 57 14.18 -6.89 -13.37
N LYS A 58 12.96 -7.28 -13.76
CA LYS A 58 12.63 -7.66 -15.14
C LYS A 58 12.47 -6.45 -16.05
N TYR A 59 11.79 -5.40 -15.57
CA TYR A 59 11.39 -4.27 -16.40
C TYR A 59 12.17 -2.98 -16.13
N LYS A 60 13.09 -2.99 -15.15
CA LYS A 60 13.91 -1.84 -14.78
C LYS A 60 13.06 -0.62 -14.35
N PHE A 61 11.95 -0.85 -13.67
CA PHE A 61 11.14 0.22 -13.12
C PHE A 61 11.88 0.98 -12.02
N ASP A 62 11.72 2.30 -11.99
CA ASP A 62 12.28 3.15 -10.93
C ASP A 62 11.58 2.89 -9.59
N PHE A 63 10.26 2.62 -9.62
CA PHE A 63 9.45 2.33 -8.45
C PHE A 63 8.65 1.05 -8.65
N VAL A 64 8.58 0.24 -7.60
CA VAL A 64 7.67 -0.90 -7.49
C VAL A 64 6.82 -0.71 -6.26
N ILE A 65 5.52 -0.55 -6.47
CA ILE A 65 4.54 -0.42 -5.39
C ILE A 65 3.90 -1.79 -5.19
N THR A 66 4.09 -2.36 -4.01
CA THR A 66 3.50 -3.65 -3.63
C THR A 66 2.43 -3.42 -2.58
N GLU A 67 1.20 -3.77 -2.90
CA GLU A 67 0.08 -3.76 -1.96
C GLU A 67 -0.01 -5.13 -1.28
N ILE A 68 -0.13 -5.12 0.04
CA ILE A 68 -0.36 -6.32 0.84
C ILE A 68 -1.78 -6.26 1.37
N GLY A 69 -2.59 -7.19 0.90
CA GLY A 69 -4.00 -7.29 1.29
C GLY A 69 -4.18 -7.87 2.69
N GLY A 70 -5.35 -7.60 3.25
CA GLY A 70 -5.74 -8.05 4.59
C GLY A 70 -5.44 -7.02 5.69
N THR A 71 -5.93 -7.32 6.88
CA THR A 71 -5.69 -6.50 8.06
C THR A 71 -4.37 -6.91 8.71
N VAL A 72 -3.61 -5.93 9.20
CA VAL A 72 -2.40 -6.22 9.98
C VAL A 72 -2.80 -6.98 11.24
N GLY A 73 -2.14 -8.12 11.48
CA GLY A 73 -2.46 -9.06 12.56
C GLY A 73 -3.21 -10.30 12.10
N ASP A 74 -3.75 -10.33 10.88
CA ASP A 74 -4.35 -11.53 10.33
C ASP A 74 -3.28 -12.62 10.09
N ILE A 75 -3.60 -13.84 10.44
CA ILE A 75 -2.67 -14.99 10.32
C ILE A 75 -2.17 -15.17 8.89
N GLU A 76 -3.03 -14.96 7.90
CA GLU A 76 -2.71 -15.11 6.48
C GLU A 76 -1.66 -14.11 6.00
N SER A 77 -1.57 -12.93 6.62
CA SER A 77 -0.63 -11.88 6.23
C SER A 77 0.74 -11.99 6.91
N LEU A 78 0.90 -12.79 7.96
CA LEU A 78 2.14 -12.89 8.74
C LEU A 78 3.39 -13.19 7.90
N PRO A 79 3.39 -14.16 6.95
CA PRO A 79 4.57 -14.41 6.11
C PRO A 79 4.92 -13.21 5.22
N TYR A 80 3.94 -12.44 4.79
CA TYR A 80 4.16 -11.23 4.01
C TYR A 80 4.74 -10.10 4.85
N LEU A 81 4.21 -9.88 6.04
CA LEU A 81 4.73 -8.87 6.97
C LEU A 81 6.16 -9.19 7.42
N GLU A 82 6.48 -10.46 7.67
CA GLU A 82 7.86 -10.90 7.91
C GLU A 82 8.74 -10.65 6.69
N SER A 83 8.24 -10.89 5.47
CA SER A 83 8.98 -10.60 4.25
C SER A 83 9.25 -9.11 4.07
N ILE A 84 8.29 -8.23 4.42
CA ILE A 84 8.49 -6.77 4.43
C ILE A 84 9.56 -6.38 5.43
N ARG A 85 9.51 -6.92 6.65
CA ARG A 85 10.51 -6.66 7.68
C ARG A 85 11.92 -6.97 7.16
N GLN A 86 12.08 -8.14 6.51
CA GLN A 86 13.34 -8.53 5.88
C GLN A 86 13.73 -7.61 4.71
N LEU A 87 12.78 -7.26 3.83
CA LEU A 87 13.02 -6.37 2.70
C LEU A 87 13.45 -4.97 3.15
N LYS A 88 12.84 -4.42 4.20
CA LYS A 88 13.26 -3.14 4.77
C LYS A 88 14.69 -3.20 5.28
N TRP A 89 15.09 -4.32 5.89
CA TRP A 89 16.46 -4.54 6.32
C TRP A 89 17.45 -4.67 5.14
N GLU A 90 17.07 -5.48 4.14
CA GLU A 90 17.92 -5.74 2.98
C GLU A 90 18.11 -4.51 2.08
N LEU A 91 17.07 -3.71 1.88
CA LEU A 91 17.04 -2.59 0.94
C LEU A 91 17.29 -1.23 1.61
N GLY A 92 17.22 -1.17 2.94
CA GLY A 92 17.44 0.07 3.69
C GLY A 92 16.52 1.19 3.21
N GLN A 93 17.11 2.33 2.85
CA GLN A 93 16.39 3.52 2.39
C GLN A 93 15.58 3.31 1.10
N ASN A 94 15.90 2.26 0.33
CA ASN A 94 15.18 1.94 -0.91
C ASN A 94 13.88 1.15 -0.68
N ALA A 95 13.46 0.93 0.55
CA ALA A 95 12.19 0.30 0.89
C ALA A 95 11.43 1.11 1.93
N LEU A 96 10.25 1.59 1.57
CA LEU A 96 9.33 2.30 2.46
C LEU A 96 8.11 1.45 2.76
N CYS A 97 7.60 1.58 3.99
CA CYS A 97 6.31 1.05 4.41
C CYS A 97 5.31 2.20 4.54
N VAL A 98 4.34 2.23 3.66
CA VAL A 98 3.17 3.12 3.74
C VAL A 98 2.04 2.32 4.38
N HIS A 99 1.59 2.73 5.56
CA HIS A 99 0.53 2.03 6.29
C HIS A 99 -0.78 2.80 6.18
N LEU A 100 -1.78 2.13 5.60
CA LEU A 100 -3.14 2.65 5.46
C LEU A 100 -3.98 2.24 6.66
N THR A 101 -4.60 3.22 7.34
CA THR A 101 -5.49 2.97 8.47
C THR A 101 -6.79 3.75 8.33
N TYR A 102 -7.77 3.39 9.17
CA TYR A 102 -9.05 4.08 9.21
C TYR A 102 -9.22 4.86 10.52
N VAL A 103 -9.68 6.10 10.40
CA VAL A 103 -10.05 6.99 11.52
C VAL A 103 -11.56 7.20 11.50
N PRO A 104 -12.32 6.38 12.24
CA PRO A 104 -13.78 6.48 12.25
C PRO A 104 -14.28 7.76 12.92
N PHE A 105 -15.37 8.29 12.38
CA PHE A 105 -16.16 9.32 13.02
C PHE A 105 -17.28 8.69 13.85
N LEU A 106 -17.34 8.97 15.13
CA LEU A 106 -18.42 8.52 16.00
C LEU A 106 -19.50 9.60 16.06
N ALA A 107 -20.56 9.44 15.26
CA ALA A 107 -21.64 10.42 15.15
C ALA A 107 -22.29 10.74 16.52
N ALA A 108 -22.48 9.74 17.40
CA ALA A 108 -23.04 9.93 18.72
C ALA A 108 -22.17 10.80 19.66
N ALA A 109 -20.86 10.81 19.44
CA ALA A 109 -19.90 11.60 20.23
C ALA A 109 -19.42 12.86 19.49
N GLY A 110 -19.75 13.01 18.21
CA GLY A 110 -19.32 14.14 17.38
C GLY A 110 -17.79 14.21 17.19
N GLU A 111 -17.08 13.10 17.27
CA GLU A 111 -15.62 13.11 17.26
C GLU A 111 -14.98 11.99 16.43
N LEU A 112 -13.77 12.27 15.91
CA LEU A 112 -12.92 11.30 15.24
C LEU A 112 -12.10 10.49 16.28
N LYS A 113 -12.04 9.18 16.09
CA LYS A 113 -11.30 8.27 16.97
C LYS A 113 -10.00 7.78 16.34
N THR A 114 -8.88 8.14 16.96
CA THR A 114 -7.54 7.74 16.51
C THR A 114 -7.05 6.41 17.12
N LYS A 115 -7.78 5.84 18.06
CA LYS A 115 -7.41 4.58 18.71
C LYS A 115 -7.25 3.40 17.75
N PRO A 116 -8.15 3.16 16.77
CA PRO A 116 -7.97 2.08 15.81
C PRO A 116 -6.66 2.18 15.04
N THR A 117 -6.32 3.39 14.57
CA THR A 117 -5.02 3.68 13.92
C THR A 117 -3.85 3.33 14.84
N GLN A 118 -3.87 3.80 16.09
CA GLN A 118 -2.81 3.53 17.06
C GLN A 118 -2.63 2.03 17.30
N HIS A 119 -3.73 1.26 17.41
CA HIS A 119 -3.70 -0.19 17.59
C HIS A 119 -3.11 -0.87 16.35
N SER A 120 -3.57 -0.51 15.15
CA SER A 120 -3.06 -1.09 13.90
C SER A 120 -1.56 -0.85 13.72
N VAL A 121 -1.08 0.36 14.03
CA VAL A 121 0.36 0.67 13.97
C VAL A 121 1.14 -0.11 15.04
N LYS A 122 0.62 -0.24 16.25
CA LYS A 122 1.28 -1.03 17.29
C LYS A 122 1.39 -2.51 16.92
N GLU A 123 0.34 -3.06 16.30
CA GLU A 123 0.37 -4.42 15.80
C GLU A 123 1.46 -4.60 14.73
N LEU A 124 1.55 -3.67 13.77
CA LEU A 124 2.59 -3.69 12.75
C LEU A 124 4.01 -3.58 13.38
N GLN A 125 4.18 -2.71 14.37
CA GLN A 125 5.43 -2.55 15.11
C GLN A 125 5.79 -3.81 15.90
N SER A 126 4.82 -4.52 16.47
CA SER A 126 5.06 -5.80 17.18
C SER A 126 5.64 -6.87 16.28
N LEU A 127 5.36 -6.80 14.98
CA LEU A 127 5.93 -7.65 13.94
C LEU A 127 7.28 -7.14 13.40
N GLY A 128 7.84 -6.10 14.02
CA GLY A 128 9.14 -5.53 13.67
C GLY A 128 9.13 -4.59 12.46
N VAL A 129 7.98 -4.10 12.04
CA VAL A 129 7.85 -3.15 10.92
C VAL A 129 7.41 -1.78 11.46
N GLN A 130 8.31 -0.79 11.36
CA GLN A 130 7.97 0.61 11.60
C GLN A 130 7.43 1.20 10.29
N PRO A 131 6.20 1.75 10.26
CA PRO A 131 5.73 2.49 9.10
C PRO A 131 6.53 3.78 8.90
N ASP A 132 6.81 4.13 7.67
CA ASP A 132 7.50 5.37 7.30
C ASP A 132 6.49 6.50 7.03
N VAL A 133 5.33 6.14 6.51
CA VAL A 133 4.23 7.05 6.18
C VAL A 133 2.92 6.43 6.65
N LEU A 134 2.03 7.25 7.21
CA LEU A 134 0.67 6.88 7.54
C LEU A 134 -0.31 7.58 6.61
N VAL A 135 -1.18 6.82 5.98
CA VAL A 135 -2.32 7.35 5.23
C VAL A 135 -3.59 7.06 6.04
N LEU A 136 -4.22 8.11 6.53
CA LEU A 136 -5.38 8.03 7.42
C LEU A 136 -6.66 8.22 6.59
N ARG A 137 -7.35 7.12 6.31
CA ARG A 137 -8.65 7.19 5.69
C ARG A 137 -9.70 7.70 6.68
N THR A 138 -10.48 8.69 6.27
CA THR A 138 -11.46 9.35 7.13
C THR A 138 -12.58 10.00 6.31
N GLU A 139 -13.75 10.12 6.91
CA GLU A 139 -14.90 10.84 6.33
C GLU A 139 -14.81 12.35 6.54
N HIS A 140 -14.09 12.79 7.57
CA HIS A 140 -13.98 14.19 7.96
C HIS A 140 -12.52 14.65 8.02
N ASN A 141 -12.30 15.94 7.82
CA ASN A 141 -10.97 16.53 7.93
C ASN A 141 -10.36 16.33 9.31
N LEU A 142 -9.12 15.90 9.35
CA LEU A 142 -8.33 15.76 10.55
C LEU A 142 -7.71 17.11 10.93
N SER A 143 -7.94 17.56 12.15
CA SER A 143 -7.24 18.74 12.66
C SER A 143 -5.74 18.51 12.78
N MET A 144 -4.95 19.57 12.69
CA MET A 144 -3.49 19.47 12.89
C MET A 144 -3.13 18.87 14.25
N SER A 145 -3.92 19.15 15.29
CA SER A 145 -3.71 18.56 16.63
C SER A 145 -3.90 17.05 16.66
N LEU A 146 -4.90 16.53 15.90
CA LEU A 146 -5.08 15.08 15.76
C LEU A 146 -3.95 14.43 14.96
N ARG A 147 -3.49 15.06 13.87
CA ARG A 147 -2.34 14.56 13.10
C ARG A 147 -1.07 14.48 13.94
N LYS A 148 -0.76 15.54 14.71
CA LYS A 148 0.37 15.57 15.65
C LYS A 148 0.25 14.47 16.71
N LYS A 149 -0.94 14.27 17.27
CA LYS A 149 -1.20 13.19 18.21
C LYS A 149 -0.93 11.82 17.60
N VAL A 150 -1.42 11.56 16.39
CA VAL A 150 -1.17 10.29 15.67
C VAL A 150 0.32 10.12 15.38
N ALA A 151 0.99 11.15 14.89
CA ALA A 151 2.42 11.15 14.62
C ALA A 151 3.23 10.72 15.84
N LEU A 152 2.95 11.34 16.98
CA LEU A 152 3.59 11.04 18.27
C LEU A 152 3.35 9.57 18.71
N PHE A 153 2.10 9.11 18.71
CA PHE A 153 1.76 7.76 19.16
C PHE A 153 2.26 6.64 18.23
N CYS A 154 2.41 6.96 16.95
CA CYS A 154 2.83 6.00 15.93
C CYS A 154 4.33 6.10 15.59
N ASN A 155 5.05 7.03 16.22
CA ASN A 155 6.48 7.27 15.98
C ASN A 155 6.79 7.54 14.50
N VAL A 156 6.01 8.45 13.91
CA VAL A 156 6.13 8.89 12.52
C VAL A 156 6.25 10.42 12.51
N ALA A 157 7.01 10.97 11.57
CA ALA A 157 7.11 12.42 11.42
C ALA A 157 5.74 13.05 11.06
N GLU A 158 5.47 14.28 11.55
CA GLU A 158 4.17 14.93 11.33
C GLU A 158 3.82 15.09 9.85
N GLU A 159 4.79 15.42 9.01
CA GLU A 159 4.64 15.53 7.56
C GLU A 159 4.34 14.21 6.86
N ALA A 160 4.65 13.08 7.52
CA ALA A 160 4.37 11.75 7.01
C ALA A 160 3.01 11.19 7.47
N VAL A 161 2.18 12.02 8.11
CA VAL A 161 0.79 11.68 8.45
C VAL A 161 -0.14 12.39 7.47
N VAL A 162 -0.57 11.64 6.47
CA VAL A 162 -1.40 12.11 5.34
C VAL A 162 -2.85 11.69 5.56
N GLN A 163 -3.80 12.58 5.35
CA GLN A 163 -5.21 12.18 5.35
C GLN A 163 -5.67 11.80 3.94
N SER A 164 -6.52 10.78 3.88
CA SER A 164 -7.28 10.39 2.69
C SER A 164 -8.75 10.53 3.00
N ILE A 165 -9.30 11.71 2.68
CA ILE A 165 -10.72 11.99 2.88
C ILE A 165 -11.55 11.29 1.80
N ASP A 166 -12.81 10.99 2.11
CA ASP A 166 -13.71 10.41 1.12
C ASP A 166 -13.91 11.38 -0.05
N ALA A 167 -13.68 10.87 -1.24
CA ALA A 167 -13.79 11.60 -2.48
C ALA A 167 -15.09 11.27 -3.21
N SER A 168 -15.60 12.18 -4.03
CA SER A 168 -16.80 11.94 -4.87
C SER A 168 -16.59 10.82 -5.88
N THR A 169 -15.34 10.61 -6.27
CA THR A 169 -14.90 9.52 -7.15
C THR A 169 -13.47 9.09 -6.82
N ILE A 170 -13.18 7.81 -7.02
CA ILE A 170 -11.82 7.26 -6.84
C ILE A 170 -10.78 7.98 -7.72
N TYR A 171 -11.20 8.59 -8.81
CA TYR A 171 -10.31 9.31 -9.72
C TYR A 171 -9.84 10.67 -9.18
N GLU A 172 -10.46 11.21 -8.14
CA GLU A 172 -9.97 12.42 -7.45
C GLU A 172 -8.83 12.11 -6.47
N VAL A 173 -8.75 10.86 -5.99
CA VAL A 173 -7.78 10.46 -4.96
C VAL A 173 -6.32 10.84 -5.29
N PRO A 174 -5.80 10.65 -6.52
CA PRO A 174 -4.44 11.08 -6.85
C PRO A 174 -4.18 12.57 -6.60
N LEU A 175 -5.15 13.44 -6.94
CA LEU A 175 -5.03 14.88 -6.71
C LEU A 175 -5.05 15.20 -5.21
N LEU A 176 -5.95 14.57 -4.45
CA LEU A 176 -6.02 14.75 -3.01
C LEU A 176 -4.74 14.29 -2.30
N MET A 177 -4.13 13.19 -2.76
CA MET A 177 -2.87 12.71 -2.20
C MET A 177 -1.71 13.65 -2.53
N GLN A 178 -1.67 14.20 -3.74
CA GLN A 178 -0.70 15.20 -4.13
C GLN A 178 -0.84 16.49 -3.31
N GLU A 179 -2.07 16.98 -3.10
CA GLU A 179 -2.34 18.14 -2.24
C GLU A 179 -1.88 17.94 -0.79
N GLN A 180 -1.91 16.69 -0.31
CA GLN A 180 -1.38 16.31 1.00
C GLN A 180 0.14 16.13 1.01
N GLY A 181 0.83 16.22 -0.13
CA GLY A 181 2.28 16.05 -0.26
C GLY A 181 2.77 14.62 -0.05
N LEU A 182 1.94 13.61 -0.35
CA LEU A 182 2.33 12.20 -0.18
C LEU A 182 3.51 11.83 -1.07
N ASP A 183 3.50 12.26 -2.31
CA ASP A 183 4.57 12.06 -3.30
C ASP A 183 5.90 12.67 -2.84
N GLU A 184 5.90 13.95 -2.46
CA GLU A 184 7.09 14.62 -1.94
C GLU A 184 7.62 13.97 -0.66
N THR A 185 6.72 13.57 0.24
CA THR A 185 7.09 12.89 1.48
C THR A 185 7.79 11.55 1.20
N ILE A 186 7.29 10.78 0.24
CA ILE A 186 7.89 9.51 -0.18
C ILE A 186 9.27 9.74 -0.79
N LEU A 187 9.38 10.66 -1.76
CA LEU A 187 10.65 10.99 -2.41
C LEU A 187 11.70 11.44 -1.39
N LYS A 188 11.34 12.36 -0.48
CA LYS A 188 12.21 12.84 0.59
C LYS A 188 12.72 11.70 1.48
N LYS A 189 11.83 10.79 1.89
CA LYS A 189 12.20 9.63 2.72
C LYS A 189 13.10 8.64 2.00
N MET A 190 13.00 8.55 0.69
CA MET A 190 13.88 7.73 -0.15
C MET A 190 15.19 8.45 -0.51
N GLY A 191 15.38 9.70 -0.08
CA GLY A 191 16.57 10.50 -0.43
C GLY A 191 16.62 10.90 -1.91
N LEU A 192 15.48 10.95 -2.56
CA LEU A 192 15.33 11.34 -3.96
C LEU A 192 15.05 12.84 -4.10
N PRO A 193 15.37 13.45 -5.27
CA PRO A 193 15.06 14.85 -5.52
C PRO A 193 13.57 15.14 -5.34
N THR A 194 13.28 16.29 -4.73
CA THR A 194 11.93 16.83 -4.53
C THR A 194 11.81 18.20 -5.20
N GLY A 195 10.58 18.72 -5.30
CA GLY A 195 10.32 20.08 -5.81
C GLY A 195 9.86 20.12 -7.26
N GLU A 196 9.99 19.05 -8.03
CA GLU A 196 9.36 18.95 -9.34
C GLU A 196 7.88 18.59 -9.17
N LYS A 197 6.99 19.47 -9.62
CA LYS A 197 5.56 19.19 -9.59
C LYS A 197 5.18 18.27 -10.73
N PRO A 198 4.46 17.16 -10.44
CA PRO A 198 3.98 16.29 -11.51
C PRO A 198 2.98 17.03 -12.42
N ASN A 199 3.04 16.77 -13.71
CA ASN A 199 2.05 17.30 -14.65
C ASN A 199 0.75 16.50 -14.56
N LEU A 200 -0.19 16.97 -13.75
CA LEU A 200 -1.51 16.37 -13.57
C LEU A 200 -2.60 17.03 -14.42
N GLU A 201 -2.27 17.95 -15.32
CA GLU A 201 -3.26 18.63 -16.18
C GLU A 201 -4.07 17.64 -17.05
N PRO A 202 -3.49 16.60 -17.67
CA PRO A 202 -4.27 15.62 -18.42
C PRO A 202 -5.27 14.87 -17.53
N TRP A 203 -4.92 14.64 -16.25
CA TRP A 203 -5.79 13.98 -15.28
C TRP A 203 -6.93 14.88 -14.82
N LYS A 204 -6.66 16.15 -14.58
CA LYS A 204 -7.67 17.18 -14.27
C LYS A 204 -8.66 17.35 -15.42
N GLU A 205 -8.17 17.38 -16.65
CA GLU A 205 -9.02 17.46 -17.84
C GLU A 205 -9.92 16.21 -18.00
N PHE A 206 -9.41 15.02 -17.69
CA PHE A 206 -10.21 13.80 -17.62
C PHE A 206 -11.35 13.93 -16.59
N LEU A 207 -11.06 14.40 -15.37
CA LEU A 207 -12.07 14.62 -14.32
C LEU A 207 -13.12 15.64 -14.74
N LYS A 208 -12.69 16.73 -15.37
CA LYS A 208 -13.60 17.75 -15.91
C LYS A 208 -14.55 17.16 -16.95
N ARG A 209 -14.04 16.43 -17.94
CA ARG A 209 -14.88 15.76 -18.95
C ARG A 209 -15.86 14.77 -18.31
N ARG A 210 -15.40 14.00 -17.33
CA ARG A 210 -16.26 13.07 -16.58
C ARG A 210 -17.40 13.79 -15.86
N SER A 211 -17.13 14.93 -15.19
CA SER A 211 -18.17 15.70 -14.47
C SER A 211 -19.19 16.37 -15.39
N GLN A 212 -18.83 16.61 -16.63
CA GLN A 212 -19.70 17.22 -17.66
C GLN A 212 -20.49 16.19 -18.47
N SER A 213 -20.22 14.90 -18.31
CA SER A 213 -20.93 13.84 -19.03
C SER A 213 -22.35 13.71 -18.50
N THR A 214 -23.31 13.76 -19.42
CA THR A 214 -24.76 13.60 -19.15
C THR A 214 -25.32 12.30 -19.73
N ASP A 215 -24.56 11.64 -20.60
CA ASP A 215 -25.02 10.43 -21.27
C ASP A 215 -24.76 9.18 -20.40
N GLU A 216 -25.73 8.29 -20.40
CA GLU A 216 -25.64 6.99 -19.73
C GLU A 216 -25.35 5.87 -20.74
N VAL A 217 -24.37 5.04 -20.41
CA VAL A 217 -24.08 3.81 -21.15
C VAL A 217 -24.35 2.61 -20.25
N LYS A 218 -25.19 1.70 -20.70
CA LYS A 218 -25.46 0.43 -19.97
C LYS A 218 -24.49 -0.63 -20.43
N ILE A 219 -23.71 -1.13 -19.48
CA ILE A 219 -22.78 -2.23 -19.69
C ILE A 219 -23.25 -3.42 -18.86
N ALA A 220 -23.47 -4.56 -19.51
CA ALA A 220 -23.76 -5.80 -18.81
C ALA A 220 -22.45 -6.47 -18.36
N LEU A 221 -22.32 -6.71 -17.06
CA LEU A 221 -21.26 -7.55 -16.51
C LEU A 221 -21.79 -8.98 -16.39
N VAL A 222 -21.24 -9.89 -17.18
CA VAL A 222 -21.62 -11.31 -17.18
C VAL A 222 -20.49 -12.13 -16.59
N GLY A 223 -20.78 -12.85 -15.51
CA GLY A 223 -19.78 -13.69 -14.84
C GLY A 223 -20.42 -14.90 -14.17
N LYS A 224 -19.60 -15.91 -13.84
CA LYS A 224 -20.08 -17.16 -13.22
C LYS A 224 -20.46 -16.98 -11.75
N SER A 225 -19.87 -16.04 -11.05
CA SER A 225 -20.10 -15.77 -9.62
C SER A 225 -19.92 -14.26 -9.40
N VAL A 226 -20.94 -13.50 -9.74
CA VAL A 226 -20.94 -12.03 -9.62
C VAL A 226 -21.75 -11.66 -8.38
#